data_cf9ae176fe236f6a325389923fa1ff4e
#
_entry.id   cf9ae176fe236f6a325389923fa1ff4e
#
_cell.length_a   1.000
_cell.length_b   1.000
_cell.length_c   1.000
_cell.angle_alpha   90.00
_cell.angle_beta   90.00
_cell.angle_gamma   90.00
#
_symmetry.space_group_name_H-M   'P 1'
#
loop_
_entity.id
_entity.type
_entity.pdbx_description
1 polymer ?
#
loop_
_entity_poly.entity_id
_entity_poly.type
_entity_poly.pdbx_seq_one_letter_code
_entity_poly.pdbx_strand_id
1 'polypeptide(L)'
;VQQSYYGSNLPPYECGEFSGMKWNYNPVMGGDQHGNSSKIIDFELTENHIYVKCRPMDWAKDNEPTLSYMESIYTVSGRVLSVQNRFVDFSPYKHVKANQELPALYVIEPLKRLAYYEGKEAWTDGELTYKDNLPFWNGIWPTFKSPENWWAWVNGDDNGFGIGLYVQGVGYVTGGIFNEGKDVGTDPSKGNPTSYIAPLRQMKLVNFEPLEYSYAISCGRLNEIRESFKEINSAGTLDNSALRSYGRKK
;
A
#
# COMPACT_ATOMS: atom_id res chain seq x y z
N VAL A 1 2.87 3.97 4.16
CA VAL A 1 1.91 2.98 3.64
C VAL A 1 0.51 3.43 3.97
N GLN A 2 -0.39 3.33 3.01
CA GLN A 2 -1.78 3.71 3.23
C GLN A 2 -2.76 2.76 2.55
N GLN A 3 -3.97 2.66 3.08
CA GLN A 3 -5.12 2.12 2.41
C GLN A 3 -5.72 3.19 1.50
N SER A 4 -5.95 2.84 0.24
CA SER A 4 -6.54 3.71 -0.77
C SER A 4 -7.34 2.85 -1.73
N TYR A 5 -8.59 3.23 -2.01
CA TYR A 5 -9.49 2.44 -2.81
C TYR A 5 -10.06 3.27 -3.96
N TYR A 6 -10.10 2.71 -5.14
CA TYR A 6 -10.69 3.34 -6.32
C TYR A 6 -12.10 2.82 -6.54
N GLY A 7 -13.07 3.70 -6.36
CA GLY A 7 -14.49 3.37 -6.42
C GLY A 7 -15.20 3.96 -7.63
N SER A 8 -16.34 4.60 -7.39
CA SER A 8 -17.23 5.09 -8.44
C SER A 8 -16.70 6.35 -9.14
N ASN A 9 -16.93 6.41 -10.44
CA ASN A 9 -16.89 7.63 -11.25
C ASN A 9 -18.25 7.96 -11.89
N LEU A 10 -19.30 7.26 -11.46
CA LEU A 10 -20.64 7.31 -12.05
C LEU A 10 -21.63 8.06 -11.15
N PRO A 11 -22.62 8.77 -11.71
CA PRO A 11 -23.69 9.34 -10.91
C PRO A 11 -24.34 8.31 -9.98
N PRO A 12 -24.76 8.69 -8.76
CA PRO A 12 -24.80 10.05 -8.22
C PRO A 12 -23.50 10.56 -7.60
N TYR A 13 -22.36 9.85 -7.76
CA TYR A 13 -21.09 10.34 -7.28
C TYR A 13 -20.58 11.50 -8.14
N GLU A 14 -20.27 12.62 -7.52
CA GLU A 14 -19.63 13.76 -8.14
C GLU A 14 -18.12 13.65 -7.95
N CYS A 15 -17.40 13.52 -9.07
CA CYS A 15 -15.94 13.37 -9.06
C CYS A 15 -15.26 14.57 -8.39
N GLY A 16 -14.25 14.31 -7.58
CA GLY A 16 -13.27 15.33 -7.20
C GLY A 16 -12.35 15.69 -8.35
N GLU A 17 -11.36 16.53 -8.10
CA GLU A 17 -10.37 16.94 -9.09
C GLU A 17 -8.95 16.85 -8.53
N PHE A 18 -8.02 16.35 -9.33
CA PHE A 18 -6.61 16.37 -9.06
C PHE A 18 -5.82 16.72 -10.33
N SER A 19 -4.97 17.74 -10.25
CA SER A 19 -4.14 18.19 -11.38
C SER A 19 -4.92 18.39 -12.69
N GLY A 20 -6.12 18.97 -12.62
CA GLY A 20 -7.00 19.22 -13.77
C GLY A 20 -7.73 17.98 -14.32
N MET A 21 -7.64 16.84 -13.65
CA MET A 21 -8.32 15.61 -14.02
C MET A 21 -9.43 15.28 -13.02
N LYS A 22 -10.55 14.76 -13.55
CA LYS A 22 -11.60 14.19 -12.71
C LYS A 22 -11.09 12.96 -11.96
N TRP A 23 -11.37 12.91 -10.66
CA TRP A 23 -10.91 11.82 -9.79
C TRP A 23 -12.10 11.04 -9.23
N ASN A 24 -12.00 9.72 -9.29
CA ASN A 24 -13.01 8.81 -8.79
C ASN A 24 -13.15 8.89 -7.27
N TYR A 25 -14.27 8.38 -6.74
CA TYR A 25 -14.43 8.11 -5.30
C TYR A 25 -13.21 7.34 -4.78
N ASN A 26 -12.47 7.96 -3.89
CA ASN A 26 -11.19 7.45 -3.41
C ASN A 26 -11.03 7.63 -1.90
N PRO A 27 -11.64 6.75 -1.09
CA PRO A 27 -11.41 6.73 0.35
C PRO A 27 -9.93 6.48 0.67
N VAL A 28 -9.31 7.38 1.42
CA VAL A 28 -7.90 7.28 1.80
C VAL A 28 -7.73 7.41 3.31
N MET A 29 -7.06 6.41 3.91
CA MET A 29 -6.89 6.33 5.37
C MET A 29 -6.11 7.52 5.94
N GLY A 30 -5.12 8.03 5.21
CA GLY A 30 -4.25 9.13 5.68
C GLY A 30 -4.92 10.50 5.65
N GLY A 31 -5.93 10.69 4.81
CA GLY A 31 -6.56 12.00 4.58
C GLY A 31 -6.67 12.35 3.10
N ASP A 32 -7.02 13.60 2.81
CA ASP A 32 -7.16 14.13 1.45
C ASP A 32 -5.87 14.82 0.96
N GLN A 33 -5.88 15.21 -0.32
CA GLN A 33 -4.75 15.94 -0.94
C GLN A 33 -4.59 17.38 -0.44
N HIS A 34 -5.58 17.92 0.26
CA HIS A 34 -5.55 19.28 0.80
C HIS A 34 -4.97 19.33 2.22
N GLY A 35 -4.61 18.17 2.81
CA GLY A 35 -4.00 18.07 4.13
C GLY A 35 -4.99 17.83 5.27
N ASN A 36 -6.26 17.57 4.96
CA ASN A 36 -7.24 17.23 5.98
C ASN A 36 -7.11 15.75 6.37
N SER A 37 -6.88 15.49 7.65
CA SER A 37 -6.68 14.13 8.16
C SER A 37 -7.98 13.35 8.29
N SER A 38 -7.91 12.03 8.07
CA SER A 38 -9.01 11.12 8.40
C SER A 38 -9.31 11.12 9.89
N LYS A 39 -10.59 11.00 10.24
CA LYS A 39 -11.02 10.99 11.65
C LYS A 39 -10.76 9.61 12.27
N ILE A 40 -9.94 9.57 13.30
CA ILE A 40 -9.79 8.37 14.15
C ILE A 40 -11.05 8.18 14.97
N ILE A 41 -11.65 7.00 14.89
CA ILE A 41 -12.89 6.62 15.59
C ILE A 41 -12.58 5.73 16.78
N ASP A 42 -11.63 4.82 16.62
CA ASP A 42 -11.22 3.88 17.65
C ASP A 42 -9.73 3.60 17.53
N PHE A 43 -9.07 3.37 18.66
CA PHE A 43 -7.63 3.20 18.71
C PHE A 43 -7.25 2.36 19.93
N GLU A 44 -6.34 1.42 19.74
CA GLU A 44 -5.70 0.65 20.82
C GLU A 44 -4.21 0.53 20.52
N LEU A 45 -3.40 0.74 21.55
CA LEU A 45 -1.95 0.59 21.52
C LEU A 45 -1.53 -0.39 22.60
N THR A 46 -0.75 -1.39 22.21
CA THR A 46 -0.06 -2.30 23.14
C THR A 46 1.44 -2.28 22.86
N GLU A 47 2.22 -3.12 23.54
CA GLU A 47 3.67 -3.18 23.37
C GLU A 47 4.07 -3.53 21.91
N ASN A 48 3.33 -4.41 21.25
CA ASN A 48 3.72 -4.96 19.96
C ASN A 48 2.66 -4.79 18.85
N HIS A 49 1.52 -4.17 19.13
CA HIS A 49 0.52 -3.91 18.09
C HIS A 49 -0.20 -2.57 18.27
N ILE A 50 -0.67 -2.06 17.16
CA ILE A 50 -1.55 -0.89 17.06
C ILE A 50 -2.80 -1.33 16.30
N TYR A 51 -3.97 -1.14 16.90
CA TYR A 51 -5.24 -1.15 16.18
C TYR A 51 -5.70 0.29 15.94
N VAL A 52 -6.17 0.56 14.74
CA VAL A 52 -6.81 1.84 14.40
C VAL A 52 -8.03 1.62 13.54
N LYS A 53 -9.10 2.34 13.88
CA LYS A 53 -10.28 2.51 13.05
C LYS A 53 -10.46 3.98 12.72
N CYS A 54 -10.65 4.29 11.45
CA CYS A 54 -10.87 5.66 11.01
C CYS A 54 -12.01 5.78 10.01
N ARG A 55 -12.53 6.99 9.90
CA ARG A 55 -13.38 7.42 8.80
C ARG A 55 -12.50 8.14 7.80
N PRO A 56 -12.28 7.55 6.62
CA PRO A 56 -11.38 8.12 5.63
C PRO A 56 -11.96 9.36 4.96
N MET A 57 -11.07 10.12 4.33
CA MET A 57 -11.43 11.27 3.49
C MET A 57 -11.52 10.82 2.03
N ASP A 58 -12.36 11.51 1.23
CA ASP A 58 -12.32 11.40 -0.21
C ASP A 58 -11.11 12.19 -0.74
N TRP A 59 -10.12 11.50 -1.26
CA TRP A 59 -8.79 12.05 -1.51
C TRP A 59 -8.77 13.31 -2.39
N ALA A 60 -9.61 13.35 -3.41
CA ALA A 60 -9.63 14.47 -4.37
C ALA A 60 -10.63 15.58 -4.02
N LYS A 61 -11.26 15.50 -2.85
CA LYS A 61 -12.20 16.50 -2.38
C LYS A 61 -11.69 17.16 -1.09
N ASP A 62 -11.97 18.46 -0.95
CA ASP A 62 -11.53 19.22 0.21
C ASP A 62 -12.41 18.93 1.42
N ASN A 63 -11.79 18.35 2.47
CA ASN A 63 -12.39 18.08 3.77
C ASN A 63 -13.73 17.28 3.70
N GLU A 64 -13.87 16.37 2.74
CA GLU A 64 -15.05 15.53 2.57
C GLU A 64 -14.82 14.11 3.09
N PRO A 65 -15.36 13.73 4.27
CA PRO A 65 -15.26 12.36 4.77
C PRO A 65 -16.14 11.42 3.92
N THR A 66 -15.62 10.26 3.62
CA THR A 66 -16.36 9.24 2.87
C THR A 66 -17.37 8.51 3.74
N LEU A 67 -18.37 7.88 3.10
CA LEU A 67 -19.32 6.99 3.76
C LEU A 67 -18.72 5.57 3.88
N SER A 68 -17.60 5.48 4.61
CA SER A 68 -16.88 4.21 4.77
C SER A 68 -16.11 4.18 6.09
N TYR A 69 -15.61 3.00 6.45
CA TYR A 69 -14.65 2.81 7.53
C TYR A 69 -13.45 2.02 7.06
N MET A 70 -12.29 2.35 7.60
CA MET A 70 -11.06 1.59 7.48
C MET A 70 -10.58 1.15 8.85
N GLU A 71 -10.18 -0.10 8.96
CA GLU A 71 -9.56 -0.69 10.16
C GLU A 71 -8.23 -1.29 9.77
N SER A 72 -7.23 -1.12 10.64
CA SER A 72 -5.91 -1.75 10.48
C SER A 72 -5.38 -2.23 11.82
N ILE A 73 -4.76 -3.40 11.81
CA ILE A 73 -3.90 -3.88 12.90
C ILE A 73 -2.48 -3.98 12.36
N TYR A 74 -1.57 -3.32 13.04
CA TYR A 74 -0.14 -3.34 12.79
C TYR A 74 0.52 -4.13 13.91
N THR A 75 1.20 -5.23 13.59
CA THR A 75 1.90 -6.07 14.59
C THR A 75 3.36 -6.18 14.22
N VAL A 76 4.25 -5.84 15.17
CA VAL A 76 5.70 -5.94 15.01
C VAL A 76 6.19 -7.25 15.61
N SER A 77 7.00 -7.99 14.86
CA SER A 77 7.73 -9.16 15.31
C SER A 77 9.13 -9.16 14.68
N GLY A 78 10.15 -8.93 15.50
CA GLY A 78 11.51 -8.76 15.01
C GLY A 78 11.61 -7.61 14.00
N ARG A 79 12.04 -7.91 12.77
CA ARG A 79 12.15 -6.93 11.68
C ARG A 79 10.92 -6.84 10.78
N VAL A 80 9.87 -7.58 11.10
CA VAL A 80 8.65 -7.67 10.30
C VAL A 80 7.52 -6.88 10.94
N LEU A 81 6.86 -6.07 10.13
CA LEU A 81 5.59 -5.44 10.42
C LEU A 81 4.51 -6.16 9.60
N SER A 82 3.68 -6.97 10.27
CA SER A 82 2.49 -7.56 9.67
C SER A 82 1.31 -6.60 9.79
N VAL A 83 0.56 -6.46 8.70
CA VAL A 83 -0.58 -5.54 8.65
C VAL A 83 -1.81 -6.27 8.14
N GLN A 84 -2.91 -6.14 8.87
CA GLN A 84 -4.23 -6.64 8.49
C GLN A 84 -5.15 -5.44 8.30
N ASN A 85 -5.89 -5.44 7.22
CA ASN A 85 -6.76 -4.33 6.86
C ASN A 85 -8.19 -4.80 6.60
N ARG A 86 -9.14 -3.96 6.98
CA ARG A 86 -10.56 -4.09 6.62
C ARG A 86 -11.08 -2.76 6.12
N PHE A 87 -11.80 -2.80 5.02
CA PHE A 87 -12.52 -1.67 4.48
C PHE A 87 -14.00 -2.05 4.33
N VAL A 88 -14.89 -1.16 4.73
CA VAL A 88 -16.34 -1.30 4.51
C VAL A 88 -16.88 0.01 3.98
N ASP A 89 -17.49 -0.04 2.81
CA ASP A 89 -18.15 1.10 2.18
C ASP A 89 -19.67 1.04 2.40
N PHE A 90 -20.25 2.16 2.81
CA PHE A 90 -21.68 2.33 3.05
C PHE A 90 -22.31 3.35 2.08
N SER A 91 -21.54 3.76 1.07
CA SER A 91 -22.02 4.75 0.11
C SER A 91 -23.16 4.20 -0.76
N PRO A 92 -23.98 5.06 -1.33
CA PRO A 92 -25.00 4.66 -2.29
C PRO A 92 -24.43 4.46 -3.71
N TYR A 93 -23.10 4.54 -3.87
CA TYR A 93 -22.47 4.57 -5.18
C TYR A 93 -22.37 3.19 -5.81
N LYS A 94 -22.52 3.11 -7.12
CA LYS A 94 -22.22 1.91 -7.91
C LYS A 94 -20.76 1.91 -8.29
N HIS A 95 -19.96 1.09 -7.61
CA HIS A 95 -18.54 1.00 -7.91
C HIS A 95 -18.27 0.29 -9.24
N VAL A 96 -17.23 0.73 -9.90
CA VAL A 96 -16.71 0.11 -11.12
C VAL A 96 -15.59 -0.88 -10.77
N LYS A 97 -15.31 -1.81 -11.69
CA LYS A 97 -14.14 -2.68 -11.59
C LYS A 97 -12.90 -1.85 -11.89
N ALA A 98 -11.97 -1.78 -10.95
CA ALA A 98 -10.73 -1.02 -11.07
C ALA A 98 -9.55 -1.83 -10.52
N ASN A 99 -8.34 -1.45 -10.88
CA ASN A 99 -7.14 -1.92 -10.20
C ASN A 99 -7.09 -1.21 -8.83
N GLN A 100 -7.09 -2.00 -7.77
CA GLN A 100 -6.91 -1.53 -6.41
C GLN A 100 -5.44 -1.65 -6.04
N GLU A 101 -4.88 -0.60 -5.45
CA GLU A 101 -3.50 -0.53 -5.00
C GLU A 101 -3.44 -0.84 -3.50
N LEU A 102 -3.32 -2.12 -3.13
CA LEU A 102 -3.52 -2.61 -1.77
C LEU A 102 -2.31 -3.40 -1.25
N PRO A 103 -1.39 -2.73 -0.51
CA PRO A 103 -1.34 -1.32 -0.12
C PRO A 103 -0.59 -0.44 -1.13
N ALA A 104 -0.69 0.88 -1.00
CA ALA A 104 0.23 1.82 -1.60
C ALA A 104 1.44 2.02 -0.67
N LEU A 105 2.63 1.65 -1.11
CA LEU A 105 3.88 1.81 -0.35
C LEU A 105 4.74 2.92 -0.96
N TYR A 106 4.99 3.95 -0.16
CA TYR A 106 5.89 5.05 -0.50
C TYR A 106 7.13 4.97 0.40
N VAL A 107 8.30 5.13 -0.20
CA VAL A 107 9.58 5.17 0.52
C VAL A 107 10.42 6.37 0.06
N ILE A 108 11.40 6.75 0.88
CA ILE A 108 12.26 7.89 0.63
C ILE A 108 13.16 7.70 -0.59
N GLU A 109 13.53 8.76 -1.26
CA GLU A 109 14.32 8.77 -2.51
C GLU A 109 15.63 7.98 -2.44
N PRO A 110 16.44 7.98 -1.37
CA PRO A 110 17.64 7.16 -1.31
C PRO A 110 17.43 5.66 -1.54
N LEU A 111 16.20 5.17 -1.35
CA LEU A 111 15.80 3.80 -1.67
C LEU A 111 15.18 3.77 -3.08
N LYS A 112 16.02 3.88 -4.11
CA LYS A 112 15.59 4.06 -5.50
C LYS A 112 15.87 2.90 -6.44
N ARG A 113 16.48 1.83 -5.95
CA ARG A 113 16.70 0.59 -6.68
C ARG A 113 15.63 -0.42 -6.31
N LEU A 114 14.82 -0.85 -7.27
CA LEU A 114 13.81 -1.89 -7.05
C LEU A 114 14.45 -3.27 -7.21
N ALA A 115 14.32 -4.12 -6.20
CA ALA A 115 14.79 -5.49 -6.18
C ALA A 115 13.62 -6.47 -5.99
N TYR A 116 13.60 -7.57 -6.75
CA TYR A 116 12.59 -8.62 -6.64
C TYR A 116 13.08 -9.89 -7.35
N TYR A 117 12.37 -11.00 -7.18
CA TYR A 117 12.66 -12.24 -7.89
C TYR A 117 11.74 -12.39 -9.11
N GLU A 118 12.34 -12.62 -10.29
CA GLU A 118 11.62 -12.77 -11.58
C GLU A 118 11.78 -14.16 -12.21
N GLY A 119 12.41 -15.11 -11.48
CA GLY A 119 12.63 -16.47 -11.95
C GLY A 119 11.33 -17.29 -12.05
N LYS A 120 11.47 -18.55 -12.50
CA LYS A 120 10.31 -19.43 -12.71
C LYS A 120 9.82 -20.10 -11.42
N GLU A 121 10.76 -20.52 -10.55
CA GLU A 121 10.48 -21.30 -9.35
C GLU A 121 10.71 -20.42 -8.11
N ALA A 122 9.63 -20.15 -7.40
CA ALA A 122 9.68 -19.31 -6.19
C ALA A 122 10.47 -20.00 -5.06
N TRP A 123 11.16 -19.20 -4.26
CA TRP A 123 11.81 -19.58 -3.01
C TRP A 123 12.98 -20.59 -3.18
N THR A 124 13.62 -20.59 -4.34
CA THR A 124 14.78 -21.42 -4.68
C THR A 124 16.12 -20.72 -4.48
N ASP A 125 16.10 -19.55 -3.82
CA ASP A 125 17.27 -18.69 -3.60
C ASP A 125 17.97 -18.24 -4.90
N GLY A 126 17.23 -18.26 -6.03
CA GLY A 126 17.69 -17.77 -7.32
C GLY A 126 18.08 -16.30 -7.30
N GLU A 127 18.85 -15.90 -8.32
CA GLU A 127 19.34 -14.54 -8.49
C GLU A 127 18.22 -13.52 -8.58
N LEU A 128 18.39 -12.38 -7.90
CA LEU A 128 17.40 -11.29 -7.89
C LEU A 128 17.54 -10.41 -9.13
N THR A 129 16.42 -9.88 -9.56
CA THR A 129 16.35 -8.85 -10.59
C THR A 129 16.36 -7.47 -9.95
N TYR A 130 17.14 -6.58 -10.54
CA TYR A 130 17.25 -5.17 -10.11
C TYR A 130 16.78 -4.24 -11.21
N LYS A 131 16.08 -3.19 -10.83
CA LYS A 131 15.70 -2.08 -11.72
C LYS A 131 16.19 -0.77 -11.14
N ASP A 132 17.14 -0.18 -11.83
CA ASP A 132 17.63 1.15 -11.56
C ASP A 132 16.95 2.18 -12.48
N ASN A 133 17.01 3.45 -12.09
CA ASN A 133 16.56 4.56 -12.93
C ASN A 133 15.13 4.42 -13.46
N LEU A 134 14.24 3.92 -12.60
CA LEU A 134 12.84 3.87 -12.95
C LEU A 134 12.31 5.27 -13.25
N PRO A 135 11.42 5.41 -14.25
CA PRO A 135 10.94 6.72 -14.66
C PRO A 135 10.17 7.40 -13.53
N PHE A 136 10.28 8.72 -13.49
CA PHE A 136 9.33 9.54 -12.73
C PHE A 136 7.92 9.37 -13.30
N TRP A 137 6.93 9.58 -12.46
CA TRP A 137 5.54 9.45 -12.87
C TRP A 137 5.20 10.39 -14.03
N ASN A 138 4.66 9.81 -15.08
CA ASN A 138 4.22 10.50 -16.29
C ASN A 138 2.78 10.11 -16.70
N GLY A 139 2.00 9.59 -15.75
CA GLY A 139 0.63 9.09 -15.98
C GLY A 139 0.54 7.58 -16.23
N ILE A 140 1.66 6.89 -16.48
CA ILE A 140 1.71 5.43 -16.69
C ILE A 140 2.87 4.85 -15.89
N TRP A 141 2.55 3.94 -14.97
CA TRP A 141 3.55 3.18 -14.22
C TRP A 141 3.86 1.84 -14.90
N PRO A 142 5.12 1.42 -14.98
CA PRO A 142 5.47 0.06 -15.35
C PRO A 142 4.95 -0.95 -14.32
N THR A 143 4.91 -2.22 -14.71
CA THR A 143 4.53 -3.33 -13.83
C THR A 143 5.68 -4.30 -13.69
N PHE A 144 5.81 -4.92 -12.50
CA PHE A 144 6.85 -5.87 -12.15
C PHE A 144 6.24 -7.13 -11.58
N LYS A 145 6.64 -8.30 -12.11
CA LYS A 145 6.12 -9.60 -11.68
C LYS A 145 7.12 -10.29 -10.77
N SER A 146 6.63 -10.92 -9.71
CA SER A 146 7.42 -11.79 -8.84
C SER A 146 6.62 -13.00 -8.40
N PRO A 147 7.07 -14.23 -8.68
CA PRO A 147 6.43 -15.44 -8.18
C PRO A 147 6.60 -15.61 -6.65
N GLU A 148 7.54 -14.89 -6.04
CA GLU A 148 7.71 -14.85 -4.59
C GLU A 148 6.77 -13.84 -3.91
N ASN A 149 6.00 -13.05 -4.66
CA ASN A 149 5.02 -12.08 -4.16
C ASN A 149 5.61 -10.98 -3.26
N TRP A 150 6.88 -10.62 -3.46
CA TRP A 150 7.55 -9.54 -2.75
C TRP A 150 8.42 -8.67 -3.66
N TRP A 151 8.60 -7.43 -3.24
CA TRP A 151 9.44 -6.41 -3.89
C TRP A 151 10.06 -5.55 -2.80
N ALA A 152 11.26 -5.06 -3.02
CA ALA A 152 11.95 -4.18 -2.10
C ALA A 152 12.55 -2.97 -2.81
N TRP A 153 12.43 -1.82 -2.19
CA TRP A 153 13.21 -0.65 -2.53
C TRP A 153 14.45 -0.61 -1.66
N VAL A 154 15.63 -0.58 -2.28
CA VAL A 154 16.93 -0.59 -1.60
C VAL A 154 17.81 0.58 -2.05
N ASN A 155 18.83 0.90 -1.26
CA ASN A 155 19.91 1.76 -1.71
C ASN A 155 20.78 1.02 -2.76
N GLY A 156 21.75 1.73 -3.39
CA GLY A 156 22.42 1.31 -4.61
C GLY A 156 23.27 0.04 -4.59
N ASP A 157 23.49 -0.61 -3.45
CA ASP A 157 24.33 -1.82 -3.33
C ASP A 157 23.54 -3.09 -3.62
N ASP A 158 24.19 -4.19 -4.06
CA ASP A 158 23.53 -5.45 -4.40
C ASP A 158 22.87 -6.14 -3.19
N ASN A 159 23.40 -5.97 -1.99
CA ASN A 159 22.76 -6.35 -0.74
C ASN A 159 22.47 -5.11 0.09
N GLY A 160 21.94 -4.06 -0.57
CA GLY A 160 21.68 -2.78 0.04
C GLY A 160 20.65 -2.84 1.16
N PHE A 161 20.68 -1.83 2.02
CA PHE A 161 19.63 -1.63 3.02
C PHE A 161 18.37 -1.10 2.35
N GLY A 162 17.19 -1.58 2.79
CA GLY A 162 15.94 -1.15 2.21
C GLY A 162 14.70 -1.55 2.98
N ILE A 163 13.58 -1.42 2.29
CA ILE A 163 12.25 -1.77 2.78
C ILE A 163 11.56 -2.65 1.74
N GLY A 164 11.15 -3.84 2.15
CA GLY A 164 10.42 -4.78 1.33
C GLY A 164 8.95 -4.84 1.67
N LEU A 165 8.14 -5.16 0.68
CA LEU A 165 6.71 -5.42 0.76
C LEU A 165 6.41 -6.83 0.26
N TYR A 166 5.74 -7.64 1.06
CA TYR A 166 5.22 -8.97 0.72
C TYR A 166 3.70 -8.95 0.75
N VAL A 167 3.06 -9.41 -0.35
CA VAL A 167 1.60 -9.50 -0.45
C VAL A 167 1.20 -10.84 -1.04
N GLN A 168 0.79 -11.75 -0.18
CA GLN A 168 0.45 -13.09 -0.58
C GLN A 168 -0.61 -13.16 -1.69
N GLY A 169 -0.37 -13.96 -2.70
CA GLY A 169 -1.29 -14.19 -3.81
C GLY A 169 -1.42 -13.02 -4.81
N VAL A 170 -0.54 -12.04 -4.73
CA VAL A 170 -0.45 -10.95 -5.70
C VAL A 170 0.88 -11.03 -6.42
N GLY A 171 0.86 -11.49 -7.66
CA GLY A 171 2.06 -11.78 -8.42
C GLY A 171 2.67 -10.57 -9.16
N TYR A 172 2.12 -9.36 -9.04
CA TYR A 172 2.63 -8.18 -9.71
C TYR A 172 2.28 -6.88 -9.00
N VAL A 173 3.16 -5.90 -9.16
CA VAL A 173 2.99 -4.53 -8.66
C VAL A 173 3.10 -3.54 -9.81
N THR A 174 2.54 -2.36 -9.64
CA THR A 174 2.91 -1.16 -10.38
C THR A 174 3.86 -0.32 -9.53
N GLY A 175 4.71 0.49 -10.15
CA GLY A 175 5.59 1.36 -9.38
C GLY A 175 6.59 2.14 -10.22
N GLY A 176 7.28 3.04 -9.54
CA GLY A 176 8.27 3.94 -10.11
C GLY A 176 8.70 4.98 -9.10
N ILE A 177 9.18 6.12 -9.58
CA ILE A 177 9.59 7.24 -8.73
C ILE A 177 8.61 8.39 -8.95
N PHE A 178 7.98 8.83 -7.88
CA PHE A 178 7.12 10.00 -7.87
C PHE A 178 7.91 11.22 -7.44
N ASN A 179 7.80 12.31 -8.18
CA ASN A 179 8.43 13.57 -7.87
C ASN A 179 7.46 14.71 -8.18
N GLU A 180 6.95 15.34 -7.16
CA GLU A 180 6.07 16.52 -7.30
C GLU A 180 6.83 17.79 -7.64
N GLY A 181 8.14 17.83 -7.43
CA GLY A 181 8.98 18.99 -7.69
C GLY A 181 10.09 18.70 -8.67
N LYS A 182 10.47 19.67 -9.48
CA LYS A 182 11.69 19.63 -10.25
C LYS A 182 12.86 19.97 -9.33
N ASP A 183 13.95 19.22 -9.44
CA ASP A 183 15.22 19.51 -8.76
C ASP A 183 15.14 19.62 -7.23
N VAL A 184 14.33 18.76 -6.61
CA VAL A 184 14.10 18.81 -5.16
C VAL A 184 15.26 18.25 -4.32
N GLY A 185 16.11 17.42 -4.91
CA GLY A 185 17.21 16.78 -4.18
C GLY A 185 16.74 16.01 -2.94
N THR A 186 17.50 16.10 -1.86
CA THR A 186 17.19 15.46 -0.57
C THR A 186 16.63 16.44 0.47
N ASP A 187 16.23 17.64 0.08
CA ASP A 187 15.66 18.64 0.98
C ASP A 187 14.16 18.38 1.22
N PRO A 188 13.76 17.95 2.42
CA PRO A 188 12.36 17.62 2.71
C PRO A 188 11.41 18.80 2.58
N SER A 189 11.92 20.04 2.72
CA SER A 189 11.11 21.25 2.60
C SER A 189 10.69 21.54 1.16
N LYS A 190 11.34 20.87 0.19
CA LYS A 190 11.08 21.04 -1.25
C LYS A 190 10.29 19.86 -1.85
N GLY A 191 9.83 18.91 -1.01
CA GLY A 191 9.13 17.71 -1.47
C GLY A 191 10.06 16.75 -2.18
N ASN A 192 10.63 15.80 -1.46
CA ASN A 192 11.60 14.86 -2.02
C ASN A 192 10.96 13.87 -2.98
N PRO A 193 11.69 13.39 -3.99
CA PRO A 193 11.27 12.23 -4.77
C PRO A 193 10.93 11.06 -3.86
N THR A 194 9.90 10.32 -4.25
CA THR A 194 9.39 9.19 -3.47
C THR A 194 9.35 7.97 -4.38
N SER A 195 10.04 6.91 -3.97
CA SER A 195 9.90 5.62 -4.63
C SER A 195 8.59 4.95 -4.20
N TYR A 196 7.88 4.39 -5.16
CA TYR A 196 6.51 3.91 -4.99
C TYR A 196 6.33 2.52 -5.59
N ILE A 197 5.65 1.64 -4.86
CA ILE A 197 5.10 0.39 -5.38
C ILE A 197 3.72 0.11 -4.80
N ALA A 198 2.85 -0.49 -5.61
CA ALA A 198 1.55 -0.96 -5.16
C ALA A 198 1.17 -2.29 -5.82
N PRO A 199 0.84 -3.32 -5.05
CA PRO A 199 0.23 -4.53 -5.55
C PRO A 199 -1.10 -4.22 -6.23
N LEU A 200 -1.32 -4.78 -7.41
CA LEU A 200 -2.53 -4.55 -8.18
C LEU A 200 -3.51 -5.71 -8.03
N ARG A 201 -4.69 -5.41 -7.53
CA ARG A 201 -5.83 -6.33 -7.48
C ARG A 201 -6.98 -5.78 -8.30
N GLN A 202 -7.29 -6.41 -9.43
CA GLN A 202 -8.42 -5.99 -10.24
C GLN A 202 -9.73 -6.49 -9.62
N MET A 203 -10.47 -5.60 -8.99
CA MET A 203 -11.70 -5.93 -8.30
C MET A 203 -12.69 -4.77 -8.28
N LYS A 204 -13.94 -5.09 -7.96
CA LYS A 204 -15.00 -4.12 -7.71
C LYS A 204 -15.25 -4.08 -6.20
N LEU A 205 -15.34 -2.89 -5.63
CA LEU A 205 -15.81 -2.72 -4.25
C LEU A 205 -17.29 -3.11 -4.17
N VAL A 206 -17.67 -3.81 -3.10
CA VAL A 206 -19.06 -4.20 -2.83
C VAL A 206 -19.53 -3.46 -1.59
N ASN A 207 -20.59 -2.64 -1.75
CA ASN A 207 -21.15 -1.87 -0.66
C ASN A 207 -21.66 -2.80 0.47
N PHE A 208 -21.42 -2.40 1.71
CA PHE A 208 -21.79 -3.12 2.93
C PHE A 208 -21.08 -4.46 3.16
N GLU A 209 -20.18 -4.88 2.28
CA GLU A 209 -19.36 -6.07 2.46
C GLU A 209 -17.95 -5.69 2.88
N PRO A 210 -17.35 -6.37 3.88
CA PRO A 210 -15.97 -6.10 4.27
C PRO A 210 -14.99 -6.62 3.20
N LEU A 211 -14.11 -5.74 2.74
CA LEU A 211 -12.93 -6.12 1.99
C LEU A 211 -11.76 -6.26 2.96
N GLU A 212 -11.24 -7.47 3.12
CA GLU A 212 -10.12 -7.77 3.99
C GLU A 212 -8.88 -8.16 3.17
N TYR A 213 -7.71 -7.67 3.58
CA TYR A 213 -6.43 -8.08 3.02
C TYR A 213 -5.30 -7.86 4.02
N SER A 214 -4.21 -8.61 3.80
CA SER A 214 -3.02 -8.53 4.64
C SER A 214 -1.77 -8.38 3.79
N TYR A 215 -0.73 -7.81 4.40
CA TYR A 215 0.60 -7.72 3.84
C TYR A 215 1.64 -7.69 4.97
N ALA A 216 2.90 -7.90 4.60
CA ALA A 216 4.01 -7.70 5.51
C ALA A 216 5.03 -6.72 4.93
N ILE A 217 5.67 -5.98 5.83
CA ILE A 217 6.80 -5.10 5.53
C ILE A 217 7.98 -5.60 6.32
N SER A 218 9.16 -5.65 5.69
CA SER A 218 10.41 -5.93 6.40
C SER A 218 11.45 -4.88 6.02
N CYS A 219 12.29 -4.48 6.98
CA CYS A 219 13.41 -3.58 6.74
C CYS A 219 14.72 -4.21 7.19
N GLY A 220 15.80 -3.95 6.42
CA GLY A 220 17.10 -4.52 6.65
C GLY A 220 17.94 -4.62 5.39
N ARG A 221 18.97 -5.46 5.39
CA ARG A 221 19.67 -5.85 4.19
C ARG A 221 18.76 -6.69 3.29
N LEU A 222 18.96 -6.62 1.98
CA LEU A 222 18.07 -7.27 1.02
C LEU A 222 17.93 -8.79 1.22
N ASN A 223 19.02 -9.48 1.56
CA ASN A 223 18.98 -10.90 1.91
C ASN A 223 18.14 -11.17 3.18
N GLU A 224 18.22 -10.31 4.18
CA GLU A 224 17.44 -10.44 5.42
C GLU A 224 15.95 -10.17 5.17
N ILE A 225 15.63 -9.25 4.26
CA ILE A 225 14.25 -8.98 3.81
C ILE A 225 13.68 -10.22 3.14
N ARG A 226 14.42 -10.81 2.17
CA ARG A 226 13.99 -12.03 1.46
C ARG A 226 13.77 -13.19 2.41
N GLU A 227 14.68 -13.40 3.36
CA GLU A 227 14.57 -14.48 4.34
C GLU A 227 13.34 -14.30 5.23
N SER A 228 13.09 -13.08 5.73
CA SER A 228 11.88 -12.79 6.51
C SER A 228 10.59 -13.14 5.75
N PHE A 229 10.54 -12.86 4.45
CA PHE A 229 9.36 -13.18 3.63
C PHE A 229 9.27 -14.68 3.30
N LYS A 230 10.41 -15.38 3.16
CA LYS A 230 10.46 -16.82 3.01
C LYS A 230 9.92 -17.54 4.25
N GLU A 231 10.27 -17.05 5.45
CA GLU A 231 9.73 -17.55 6.72
C GLU A 231 8.20 -17.35 6.80
N ILE A 232 7.71 -16.14 6.47
CA ILE A 232 6.27 -15.85 6.44
C ILE A 232 5.53 -16.76 5.44
N ASN A 233 6.08 -16.92 4.24
CA ASN A 233 5.49 -17.81 3.23
C ASN A 233 5.44 -19.26 3.69
N SER A 234 6.49 -19.74 4.37
CA SER A 234 6.58 -21.10 4.90
C SER A 234 5.64 -21.34 6.09
N ALA A 235 5.36 -20.32 6.88
CA ALA A 235 4.41 -20.38 7.98
C ALA A 235 2.94 -20.43 7.53
N GLY A 236 2.67 -20.18 6.25
CA GLY A 236 1.33 -20.19 5.67
C GLY A 236 0.76 -18.80 5.44
N THR A 237 -0.52 -18.60 5.70
CA THR A 237 -1.21 -17.34 5.41
C THR A 237 -0.90 -16.26 6.44
N LEU A 238 -0.73 -15.02 5.99
CA LEU A 238 -0.90 -13.83 6.83
C LEU A 238 -2.37 -13.82 7.30
N ASP A 239 -2.59 -14.17 8.57
CA ASP A 239 -3.95 -14.38 9.11
C ASP A 239 -4.66 -13.04 9.37
N ASN A 240 -5.94 -12.95 8.97
CA ASN A 240 -6.83 -11.83 9.29
C ASN A 240 -7.68 -12.06 10.57
N SER A 241 -7.36 -13.08 11.37
CA SER A 241 -8.13 -13.44 12.56
C SER A 241 -8.17 -12.36 13.63
N ALA A 242 -7.09 -11.57 13.76
CA ALA A 242 -7.01 -10.50 14.74
C ALA A 242 -8.09 -9.42 14.51
N LEU A 243 -8.28 -8.95 13.28
CA LEU A 243 -9.36 -7.99 12.95
C LEU A 243 -10.75 -8.53 13.26
N ARG A 244 -10.98 -9.83 13.03
CA ARG A 244 -12.28 -10.47 13.33
C ARG A 244 -12.57 -10.51 14.81
N SER A 245 -11.55 -10.57 15.67
CA SER A 245 -11.72 -10.57 17.12
C SER A 245 -12.10 -9.21 17.68
N TYR A 246 -11.60 -8.11 17.10
CA TYR A 246 -11.93 -6.74 17.54
C TYR A 246 -13.41 -6.39 17.34
N GLY A 247 -14.01 -6.81 16.24
CA GLY A 247 -15.43 -6.55 15.96
C GLY A 247 -16.43 -7.33 16.86
N ARG A 248 -15.96 -8.29 17.67
CA ARG A 248 -16.80 -9.09 18.57
C ARG A 248 -16.76 -8.65 20.04
N LYS A 249 -15.89 -7.71 20.40
CA LYS A 249 -15.68 -7.26 21.79
C LYS A 249 -16.52 -6.04 22.18
N LYS A 250 -17.34 -5.51 21.27
CA LYS A 250 -18.21 -4.33 21.52
C LYS A 250 -19.68 -4.66 21.30
#